data_9dd08191522e6f48e48d876f83d0c4e5
#
_entry.id   9dd08191522e6f48e48d876f83d0c4e5
#
_cell.length_a   1.000
_cell.length_b   1.000
_cell.length_c   1.000
_cell.angle_alpha   90.00
_cell.angle_beta   90.00
_cell.angle_gamma   90.00
#
_symmetry.space_group_name_H-M   'P 1'
#
loop_
_entity.id
_entity.type
_entity.pdbx_description
1 polymer ?
#
loop_
_entity_poly.entity_id
_entity_poly.type
_entity_poly.pdbx_seq_one_letter_code
_entity_poly.pdbx_strand_id
1 'polypeptide(L)'
;IPQAKTIPVIAVTARSEMDIDALQEHGFAGCLHKPFTVKELLLTVNEGQLAADEAHITEDMQTVSSLNFSALTAFSEDDADAAHSIIQTFIEETGKNADRMQQALAGKEVDGIAAMAHKLLPLFTLIGAMEAVPLLNWLETQRGQCFSEEIGEKTACVLLEIQKVLEEARKV
;
A
#
# COMPACT_ATOMS: atom_id res chain seq x y z
N ILE A 1 3.63 -27.87 -35.63
CA ILE A 1 2.97 -27.76 -34.32
C ILE A 1 3.41 -26.41 -33.76
N PRO A 2 2.51 -25.43 -33.50
CA PRO A 2 2.91 -24.17 -32.90
C PRO A 2 3.52 -24.45 -31.53
N GLN A 3 4.69 -23.86 -31.26
CA GLN A 3 5.37 -23.93 -29.98
C GLN A 3 4.40 -23.41 -28.89
N ALA A 4 4.05 -24.26 -27.94
CA ALA A 4 3.31 -23.83 -26.76
C ALA A 4 4.17 -22.82 -26.02
N LYS A 5 3.76 -21.55 -25.98
CA LYS A 5 4.37 -20.55 -25.12
C LYS A 5 4.25 -21.05 -23.67
N THR A 6 5.37 -21.25 -23.01
CA THR A 6 5.40 -21.66 -21.61
C THR A 6 4.81 -20.52 -20.80
N ILE A 7 3.68 -20.77 -20.13
CA ILE A 7 3.04 -19.78 -19.27
C ILE A 7 3.89 -19.68 -18.00
N PRO A 8 4.41 -18.49 -17.63
CA PRO A 8 5.20 -18.34 -16.42
C PRO A 8 4.30 -18.53 -15.18
N VAL A 9 4.74 -19.35 -14.24
CA VAL A 9 4.06 -19.60 -12.97
C VAL A 9 4.83 -18.90 -11.86
N ILE A 10 4.17 -17.98 -11.13
CA ILE A 10 4.76 -17.20 -10.06
C ILE A 10 4.21 -17.71 -8.73
N ALA A 11 5.11 -18.00 -7.78
CA ALA A 11 4.74 -18.37 -6.42
C ALA A 11 4.37 -17.11 -5.61
N VAL A 12 3.26 -17.15 -4.88
CA VAL A 12 2.87 -16.08 -3.94
C VAL A 12 2.89 -16.63 -2.52
N THR A 13 3.76 -16.10 -1.65
CA THR A 13 3.99 -16.63 -0.31
C THR A 13 3.98 -15.57 0.78
N ALA A 14 3.59 -15.97 2.01
CA ALA A 14 3.74 -15.16 3.21
C ALA A 14 5.04 -15.47 3.99
N ARG A 15 5.83 -16.47 3.56
CA ARG A 15 7.08 -16.84 4.22
C ARG A 15 8.25 -16.05 3.61
N SER A 16 9.02 -15.39 4.47
CA SER A 16 10.21 -14.61 4.10
C SER A 16 11.46 -15.46 3.81
N GLU A 17 11.47 -16.71 4.23
CA GLU A 17 12.61 -17.63 4.09
C GLU A 17 12.29 -18.74 3.07
N MET A 18 12.02 -18.36 1.82
CA MET A 18 11.86 -19.35 0.76
C MET A 18 13.03 -19.21 -0.21
N ASP A 19 13.73 -20.32 -0.43
CA ASP A 19 14.87 -20.39 -1.33
C ASP A 19 14.36 -20.24 -2.78
N ILE A 20 14.74 -19.13 -3.42
CA ILE A 20 14.34 -18.78 -4.80
C ILE A 20 14.89 -19.83 -5.77
N ASP A 21 16.09 -20.35 -5.50
CA ASP A 21 16.73 -21.37 -6.34
C ASP A 21 15.92 -22.67 -6.32
N ALA A 22 15.41 -23.07 -5.15
CA ALA A 22 14.54 -24.24 -5.01
C ALA A 22 13.21 -24.07 -5.75
N LEU A 23 12.64 -22.86 -5.81
CA LEU A 23 11.44 -22.59 -6.58
C LEU A 23 11.67 -22.69 -8.09
N GLN A 24 12.81 -22.20 -8.57
CA GLN A 24 13.19 -22.30 -9.98
C GLN A 24 13.39 -23.75 -10.42
N GLU A 25 13.99 -24.59 -9.58
CA GLU A 25 14.11 -26.04 -9.82
C GLU A 25 12.75 -26.73 -9.95
N HIS A 26 11.71 -26.22 -9.27
CA HIS A 26 10.32 -26.71 -9.36
C HIS A 26 9.52 -26.06 -10.49
N GLY A 27 10.15 -25.26 -11.36
CA GLY A 27 9.53 -24.70 -12.55
C GLY A 27 8.76 -23.39 -12.32
N PHE A 28 8.94 -22.73 -11.18
CA PHE A 28 8.39 -21.39 -10.96
C PHE A 28 9.27 -20.34 -11.65
N ALA A 29 8.64 -19.38 -12.33
CA ALA A 29 9.32 -18.28 -13.01
C ALA A 29 9.72 -17.14 -12.06
N GLY A 30 9.12 -17.07 -10.85
CA GLY A 30 9.42 -16.05 -9.87
C GLY A 30 8.66 -16.27 -8.56
N CYS A 31 8.96 -15.42 -7.57
CA CYS A 31 8.31 -15.44 -6.26
C CYS A 31 7.88 -14.02 -5.84
N LEU A 32 6.69 -13.91 -5.26
CA LEU A 32 6.15 -12.65 -4.74
C LEU A 32 5.78 -12.83 -3.26
N HIS A 33 6.37 -12.02 -2.39
CA HIS A 33 6.16 -12.09 -0.95
C HIS A 33 5.00 -11.19 -0.51
N LYS A 34 4.09 -11.72 0.32
CA LYS A 34 3.02 -10.93 0.94
C LYS A 34 3.56 -10.20 2.19
N PRO A 35 3.20 -8.92 2.39
CA PRO A 35 2.38 -8.05 1.53
C PRO A 35 3.18 -7.52 0.34
N PHE A 36 2.56 -7.42 -0.84
CA PHE A 36 3.18 -6.88 -2.06
C PHE A 36 2.34 -5.75 -2.65
N THR A 37 2.99 -4.86 -3.36
CA THR A 37 2.38 -3.77 -4.10
C THR A 37 1.99 -4.21 -5.52
N VAL A 38 1.09 -3.45 -6.16
CA VAL A 38 0.75 -3.66 -7.58
C VAL A 38 1.99 -3.51 -8.48
N LYS A 39 2.90 -2.61 -8.12
CA LYS A 39 4.16 -2.41 -8.84
C LYS A 39 5.04 -3.66 -8.79
N GLU A 40 5.24 -4.26 -7.62
CA GLU A 40 6.01 -5.51 -7.47
C GLU A 40 5.36 -6.66 -8.22
N LEU A 41 4.02 -6.79 -8.19
CA LEU A 41 3.31 -7.78 -8.97
C LEU A 41 3.57 -7.60 -10.48
N LEU A 42 3.45 -6.37 -10.99
CA LEU A 42 3.67 -6.07 -12.41
C LEU A 42 5.13 -6.31 -12.83
N LEU A 43 6.09 -5.95 -11.99
CA LEU A 43 7.51 -6.21 -12.25
C LEU A 43 7.76 -7.72 -12.31
N THR A 44 7.28 -8.49 -11.33
CA THR A 44 7.46 -9.95 -11.28
C THR A 44 6.81 -10.66 -12.48
N VAL A 45 5.64 -10.19 -12.92
CA VAL A 45 4.97 -10.72 -14.12
C VAL A 45 5.74 -10.36 -15.41
N ASN A 46 6.26 -9.13 -15.50
CA ASN A 46 7.05 -8.69 -16.66
C ASN A 46 8.41 -9.36 -16.72
N GLU A 47 9.12 -9.55 -15.60
CA GLU A 47 10.39 -10.27 -15.56
C GLU A 47 10.23 -11.73 -15.97
N GLY A 48 9.09 -12.37 -15.65
CA GLY A 48 8.75 -13.70 -16.17
C GLY A 48 8.54 -13.73 -17.69
N GLN A 49 8.35 -12.57 -18.35
CA GLN A 49 8.26 -12.42 -19.80
C GLN A 49 9.58 -11.94 -20.47
N LEU A 50 10.51 -11.36 -19.70
CA LEU A 50 11.72 -10.70 -20.23
C LEU A 50 12.91 -11.61 -20.53
N ALA A 51 12.71 -12.93 -20.59
CA ALA A 51 13.68 -13.80 -21.26
C ALA A 51 13.66 -13.65 -22.81
N ALA A 52 12.92 -12.70 -23.37
CA ALA A 52 12.70 -12.61 -24.81
C ALA A 52 12.81 -11.23 -25.48
N ASP A 53 12.99 -10.11 -24.80
CA ASP A 53 13.29 -8.85 -25.51
C ASP A 53 13.92 -7.79 -24.57
N GLU A 54 15.22 -7.50 -24.80
CA GLU A 54 15.87 -6.28 -24.31
C GLU A 54 15.39 -5.09 -25.13
N ALA A 55 14.67 -4.14 -24.50
CA ALA A 55 14.79 -2.73 -24.87
C ALA A 55 13.92 -1.80 -23.99
N HIS A 56 14.58 -0.84 -23.38
CA HIS A 56 14.13 0.48 -22.96
C HIS A 56 13.03 0.59 -21.89
N ILE A 57 13.46 0.60 -20.63
CA ILE A 57 12.79 1.43 -19.62
C ILE A 57 13.77 2.54 -19.24
N THR A 58 13.57 3.72 -19.81
CA THR A 58 14.20 4.96 -19.37
C THR A 58 13.70 5.28 -17.97
N GLU A 59 14.66 5.36 -17.06
CA GLU A 59 14.49 5.93 -15.72
C GLU A 59 13.97 7.36 -15.85
N ASP A 60 12.75 7.60 -15.45
CA ASP A 60 12.31 8.93 -15.06
C ASP A 60 12.13 8.93 -13.53
N MET A 61 13.28 9.01 -12.83
CA MET A 61 13.33 9.37 -11.42
C MET A 61 13.06 10.87 -11.31
N GLN A 62 11.79 11.25 -11.33
CA GLN A 62 11.38 12.49 -10.73
C GLN A 62 10.55 12.18 -9.48
N THR A 63 11.21 12.32 -8.35
CA THR A 63 10.63 12.41 -7.01
C THR A 63 9.69 13.61 -6.94
N VAL A 64 8.45 13.42 -7.35
CA VAL A 64 7.34 14.22 -6.89
C VAL A 64 6.43 13.23 -6.18
N SER A 65 6.37 13.31 -4.86
CA SER A 65 5.44 12.54 -4.04
C SER A 65 4.02 13.07 -4.27
N SER A 66 3.49 12.86 -5.46
CA SER A 66 2.08 13.12 -5.72
C SER A 66 1.29 11.88 -5.35
N LEU A 67 0.36 12.06 -4.41
CA LEU A 67 -0.58 11.02 -4.02
C LEU A 67 -1.38 10.56 -5.25
N ASN A 68 -1.47 9.25 -5.43
CA ASN A 68 -2.15 8.65 -6.57
C ASN A 68 -3.62 8.32 -6.25
N PHE A 69 -4.50 9.32 -6.25
CA PHE A 69 -5.93 9.10 -6.01
C PHE A 69 -6.62 8.37 -7.17
N SER A 70 -6.06 8.36 -8.38
CA SER A 70 -6.61 7.57 -9.48
C SER A 70 -6.56 6.07 -9.21
N ALA A 71 -5.70 5.61 -8.30
CA ALA A 71 -5.69 4.23 -7.86
C ALA A 71 -6.98 3.83 -7.10
N LEU A 72 -7.63 4.77 -6.40
CA LEU A 72 -8.91 4.53 -5.73
C LEU A 72 -10.06 4.41 -6.73
N THR A 73 -10.01 5.15 -7.82
CA THR A 73 -11.07 5.25 -8.83
C THR A 73 -10.83 4.36 -10.06
N ALA A 74 -9.81 3.50 -10.03
CA ALA A 74 -9.41 2.65 -11.15
C ALA A 74 -10.54 1.72 -11.67
N PHE A 75 -11.55 1.45 -10.84
CA PHE A 75 -12.67 0.58 -11.19
C PHE A 75 -13.96 1.34 -11.56
N SER A 76 -13.93 2.68 -11.63
CA SER A 76 -15.12 3.48 -11.96
C SER A 76 -15.41 3.53 -13.47
N GLU A 77 -14.62 2.87 -14.33
CA GLU A 77 -14.87 2.68 -15.79
C GLU A 77 -15.33 3.97 -16.53
N ASP A 78 -14.62 5.09 -16.32
CA ASP A 78 -14.95 6.41 -16.89
C ASP A 78 -16.25 7.05 -16.36
N ASP A 79 -16.87 6.49 -15.31
CA ASP A 79 -18.00 7.13 -14.61
C ASP A 79 -17.48 8.18 -13.61
N ALA A 80 -17.58 9.44 -14.01
CA ALA A 80 -17.11 10.58 -13.21
C ALA A 80 -17.89 10.73 -11.88
N ASP A 81 -19.18 10.42 -11.86
CA ASP A 81 -20.00 10.50 -10.64
C ASP A 81 -19.62 9.38 -9.65
N ALA A 82 -19.36 8.18 -10.16
CA ALA A 82 -18.84 7.08 -9.35
C ALA A 82 -17.44 7.39 -8.79
N ALA A 83 -16.54 7.91 -9.62
CA ALA A 83 -15.21 8.32 -9.19
C ALA A 83 -15.26 9.38 -8.07
N HIS A 84 -16.08 10.42 -8.25
CA HIS A 84 -16.28 11.46 -7.24
C HIS A 84 -16.85 10.89 -5.93
N SER A 85 -17.85 10.01 -6.02
CA SER A 85 -18.43 9.33 -4.85
C SER A 85 -17.41 8.49 -4.06
N ILE A 86 -16.49 7.82 -4.75
CA ILE A 86 -15.40 7.04 -4.13
C ILE A 86 -14.45 7.97 -3.38
N ILE A 87 -14.03 9.09 -3.98
CA ILE A 87 -13.15 10.07 -3.33
C ILE A 87 -13.84 10.70 -2.11
N GLN A 88 -15.11 11.06 -2.20
CA GLN A 88 -15.86 11.59 -1.08
C GLN A 88 -15.95 10.57 0.08
N THR A 89 -16.24 9.31 -0.24
CA THR A 89 -16.25 8.23 0.76
C THR A 89 -14.88 8.05 1.42
N PHE A 90 -13.80 8.10 0.63
CA PHE A 90 -12.44 8.05 1.17
C PHE A 90 -12.16 9.20 2.14
N ILE A 91 -12.53 10.45 1.78
CA ILE A 91 -12.35 11.63 2.64
C ILE A 91 -13.13 11.47 3.96
N GLU A 92 -14.40 11.07 3.88
CA GLU A 92 -15.25 10.91 5.07
C GLU A 92 -14.76 9.81 6.00
N GLU A 93 -14.47 8.62 5.47
CA GLU A 93 -14.04 7.49 6.29
C GLU A 93 -12.62 7.70 6.85
N THR A 94 -11.72 8.32 6.08
CA THR A 94 -10.39 8.68 6.56
C THR A 94 -10.48 9.72 7.68
N GLY A 95 -11.34 10.74 7.53
CA GLY A 95 -11.60 11.74 8.56
C GLY A 95 -12.13 11.11 9.86
N LYS A 96 -13.15 10.25 9.77
CA LYS A 96 -13.70 9.53 10.93
C LYS A 96 -12.64 8.65 11.63
N ASN A 97 -11.76 7.99 10.87
CA ASN A 97 -10.69 7.18 11.44
C ASN A 97 -9.60 8.04 12.09
N ALA A 98 -9.29 9.22 11.53
CA ALA A 98 -8.38 10.18 12.15
C ALA A 98 -8.93 10.70 13.48
N ASP A 99 -10.21 11.07 13.54
CA ASP A 99 -10.87 11.53 14.77
C ASP A 99 -10.82 10.46 15.85
N ARG A 100 -11.10 9.21 15.51
CA ARG A 100 -11.00 8.07 16.43
C ARG A 100 -9.58 7.82 16.92
N MET A 101 -8.59 7.93 16.01
CA MET A 101 -7.18 7.82 16.37
C MET A 101 -6.75 8.93 17.33
N GLN A 102 -7.22 10.16 17.11
CA GLN A 102 -6.97 11.30 18.00
C GLN A 102 -7.61 11.09 19.38
N GLN A 103 -8.84 10.57 19.44
CA GLN A 103 -9.49 10.22 20.70
C GLN A 103 -8.74 9.12 21.45
N ALA A 104 -8.31 8.07 20.75
CA ALA A 104 -7.50 6.99 21.31
C ALA A 104 -6.14 7.51 21.84
N LEU A 105 -5.51 8.46 21.12
CA LEU A 105 -4.29 9.13 21.58
C LEU A 105 -4.54 9.91 22.88
N ALA A 106 -5.61 10.69 22.96
CA ALA A 106 -5.98 11.44 24.15
C ALA A 106 -6.27 10.52 25.36
N GLY A 107 -6.90 9.36 25.10
CA GLY A 107 -7.17 8.31 26.09
C GLY A 107 -5.96 7.41 26.39
N LYS A 108 -4.85 7.55 25.66
CA LYS A 108 -3.68 6.66 25.72
C LYS A 108 -4.04 5.19 25.44
N GLU A 109 -5.02 4.97 24.56
CA GLU A 109 -5.56 3.66 24.20
C GLU A 109 -4.77 3.08 23.01
N VAL A 110 -3.68 2.35 23.27
CA VAL A 110 -2.78 1.82 22.23
C VAL A 110 -3.51 0.90 21.25
N ASP A 111 -4.42 0.04 21.73
CA ASP A 111 -5.20 -0.85 20.87
C ASP A 111 -6.14 -0.07 19.92
N GLY A 112 -6.68 1.05 20.38
CA GLY A 112 -7.47 1.96 19.57
C GLY A 112 -6.64 2.59 18.45
N ILE A 113 -5.44 3.08 18.78
CA ILE A 113 -4.48 3.63 17.82
C ILE A 113 -4.10 2.57 16.78
N ALA A 114 -3.68 1.38 17.21
CA ALA A 114 -3.29 0.27 16.34
C ALA A 114 -4.44 -0.19 15.43
N ALA A 115 -5.68 -0.20 15.94
CA ALA A 115 -6.86 -0.56 15.15
C ALA A 115 -7.15 0.47 14.03
N MET A 116 -6.95 1.76 14.28
CA MET A 116 -7.11 2.79 13.25
C MET A 116 -5.96 2.77 12.24
N ALA A 117 -4.73 2.54 12.70
CA ALA A 117 -3.58 2.36 11.83
C ALA A 117 -3.79 1.19 10.85
N HIS A 118 -4.26 0.04 11.33
CA HIS A 118 -4.62 -1.12 10.51
C HIS A 118 -5.66 -0.79 9.42
N LYS A 119 -6.68 0.00 9.74
CA LYS A 119 -7.71 0.39 8.78
C LYS A 119 -7.23 1.34 7.70
N LEU A 120 -6.33 2.26 8.06
CA LEU A 120 -5.81 3.27 7.15
C LEU A 120 -4.69 2.73 6.24
N LEU A 121 -3.89 1.79 6.74
CA LEU A 121 -2.70 1.28 6.08
C LEU A 121 -2.94 0.80 4.63
N PRO A 122 -3.97 -0.03 4.30
CA PRO A 122 -4.19 -0.48 2.93
C PRO A 122 -4.49 0.66 1.96
N LEU A 123 -5.32 1.63 2.38
CA LEU A 123 -5.70 2.76 1.54
C LEU A 123 -4.52 3.71 1.32
N PHE A 124 -3.74 3.99 2.36
CA PHE A 124 -2.57 4.84 2.29
C PHE A 124 -1.44 4.22 1.46
N THR A 125 -1.31 2.89 1.52
CA THR A 125 -0.41 2.15 0.63
C THR A 125 -0.86 2.26 -0.83
N LEU A 126 -2.16 2.12 -1.10
CA LEU A 126 -2.73 2.19 -2.45
C LEU A 126 -2.51 3.56 -3.11
N ILE A 127 -2.69 4.64 -2.36
CA ILE A 127 -2.48 6.00 -2.88
C ILE A 127 -1.01 6.46 -2.84
N GLY A 128 -0.10 5.63 -2.34
CA GLY A 128 1.33 5.94 -2.28
C GLY A 128 1.70 7.01 -1.24
N ALA A 129 0.99 7.07 -0.11
CA ALA A 129 1.29 8.00 0.99
C ALA A 129 2.56 7.58 1.77
N MET A 130 3.71 7.72 1.13
CA MET A 130 5.01 7.15 1.57
C MET A 130 5.46 7.62 2.94
N GLU A 131 5.08 8.84 3.35
CA GLU A 131 5.43 9.37 4.69
C GLU A 131 4.58 8.76 5.80
N ALA A 132 3.29 8.46 5.53
CA ALA A 132 2.37 7.91 6.52
C ALA A 132 2.48 6.39 6.65
N VAL A 133 2.72 5.66 5.56
CA VAL A 133 2.72 4.19 5.52
C VAL A 133 3.67 3.55 6.53
N PRO A 134 4.96 3.95 6.64
CA PRO A 134 5.87 3.38 7.62
C PRO A 134 5.41 3.60 9.07
N LEU A 135 4.85 4.78 9.35
CA LEU A 135 4.34 5.14 10.67
C LEU A 135 3.10 4.34 11.03
N LEU A 136 2.15 4.21 10.10
CA LEU A 136 0.94 3.39 10.27
C LEU A 136 1.30 1.93 10.52
N ASN A 137 2.22 1.38 9.73
CA ASN A 137 2.69 0.00 9.88
C ASN A 137 3.32 -0.22 11.27
N TRP A 138 4.17 0.71 11.70
CA TRP A 138 4.78 0.62 13.03
C TRP A 138 3.74 0.71 14.15
N LEU A 139 2.77 1.64 14.07
CA LEU A 139 1.70 1.78 15.07
C LEU A 139 0.82 0.53 15.16
N GLU A 140 0.54 -0.13 14.03
CA GLU A 140 -0.22 -1.38 14.01
C GLU A 140 0.48 -2.48 14.83
N THR A 141 1.81 -2.56 14.78
CA THR A 141 2.59 -3.54 15.56
C THR A 141 2.59 -3.29 17.06
N GLN A 142 2.15 -2.11 17.53
CA GLN A 142 2.12 -1.76 18.96
C GLN A 142 0.90 -2.32 19.70
N ARG A 143 0.01 -3.05 19.02
CA ARG A 143 -1.16 -3.64 19.65
C ARG A 143 -0.79 -4.49 20.87
N GLY A 144 -1.50 -4.30 21.99
CA GLY A 144 -1.25 -4.97 23.27
C GLY A 144 -0.06 -4.42 24.06
N GLN A 145 0.61 -3.39 23.58
CA GLN A 145 1.70 -2.72 24.32
C GLN A 145 1.15 -1.64 25.27
N CYS A 146 1.97 -1.25 26.25
CA CYS A 146 1.67 -0.10 27.07
C CYS A 146 1.94 1.20 26.30
N PHE A 147 1.19 2.25 26.60
CA PHE A 147 1.41 3.56 26.01
C PHE A 147 2.80 4.09 26.35
N SER A 148 3.53 4.55 25.33
CA SER A 148 4.83 5.21 25.45
C SER A 148 4.81 6.59 24.79
N GLU A 149 5.77 7.44 25.14
CA GLU A 149 5.93 8.75 24.50
C GLU A 149 6.17 8.61 22.99
N GLU A 150 6.94 7.60 22.57
CA GLU A 150 7.20 7.29 21.17
C GLU A 150 5.91 6.96 20.40
N ILE A 151 4.99 6.16 21.00
CA ILE A 151 3.68 5.89 20.40
C ILE A 151 2.90 7.20 20.24
N GLY A 152 2.94 8.07 21.24
CA GLY A 152 2.30 9.37 21.20
C GLY A 152 2.82 10.26 20.07
N GLU A 153 4.13 10.42 19.98
CA GLU A 153 4.78 11.23 18.94
C GLU A 153 4.51 10.71 17.53
N LYS A 154 4.69 9.41 17.30
CA LYS A 154 4.41 8.82 15.99
C LYS A 154 2.94 8.90 15.59
N THR A 155 2.02 8.77 16.56
CA THR A 155 0.58 8.96 16.30
C THR A 155 0.28 10.40 15.90
N ALA A 156 0.89 11.39 16.59
CA ALA A 156 0.74 12.79 16.21
C ALA A 156 1.28 13.08 14.80
N CYS A 157 2.45 12.50 14.46
CA CYS A 157 2.99 12.61 13.10
C CYS A 157 2.03 12.01 12.05
N VAL A 158 1.47 10.82 12.29
CA VAL A 158 0.50 10.19 11.39
C VAL A 158 -0.73 11.08 11.20
N LEU A 159 -1.26 11.68 12.26
CA LEU A 159 -2.43 12.56 12.17
C LEU A 159 -2.15 13.79 11.29
N LEU A 160 -0.94 14.34 11.35
CA LEU A 160 -0.52 15.43 10.45
C LEU A 160 -0.45 14.96 8.99
N GLU A 161 0.11 13.78 8.73
CA GLU A 161 0.16 13.24 7.37
C GLU A 161 -1.25 12.92 6.83
N ILE A 162 -2.15 12.40 7.65
CA ILE A 162 -3.56 12.19 7.29
C ILE A 162 -4.22 13.51 6.86
N GLN A 163 -3.97 14.61 7.59
CA GLN A 163 -4.51 15.93 7.23
C GLN A 163 -4.02 16.37 5.85
N LYS A 164 -2.74 16.24 5.54
CA LYS A 164 -2.19 16.55 4.22
C LYS A 164 -2.84 15.72 3.12
N VAL A 165 -3.00 14.42 3.34
CA VAL A 165 -3.67 13.52 2.40
C VAL A 165 -5.11 13.95 2.15
N LEU A 166 -5.86 14.32 3.19
CA LEU A 166 -7.24 14.82 3.07
C LEU A 166 -7.33 16.16 2.33
N GLU A 167 -6.36 17.04 2.53
CA GLU A 167 -6.28 18.32 1.81
C GLU A 167 -6.05 18.11 0.31
N GLU A 168 -5.15 17.18 -0.05
CA GLU A 168 -4.89 16.83 -1.45
C GLU A 168 -6.11 16.11 -2.07
N ALA A 169 -6.75 15.19 -1.36
CA ALA A 169 -7.93 14.50 -1.85
C ALA A 169 -9.12 15.43 -2.17
N ARG A 170 -9.23 16.56 -1.46
CA ARG A 170 -10.29 17.57 -1.73
C ARG A 170 -10.07 18.39 -2.99
N LYS A 171 -8.88 18.32 -3.60
CA LYS A 171 -8.54 19.04 -4.82
C LYS A 171 -8.83 18.24 -6.09
N VAL A 172 -9.11 16.95 -5.93
CA VAL A 172 -9.40 15.99 -7.00
C VAL A 172 -10.89 15.91 -7.24
#